data_6dfe0dfbd519a5ad6a736ccdfab44957
#
_entry.id   6dfe0dfbd519a5ad6a736ccdfab44957
#
_cell.length_a   1.000
_cell.length_b   1.000
_cell.length_c   1.000
_cell.angle_alpha   90.00
_cell.angle_beta   90.00
_cell.angle_gamma   90.00
#
_symmetry.space_group_name_H-M   'P 1'
#
loop_
_entity.id
_entity.type
_entity.pdbx_description
1 polymer ?
#
loop_
_entity_poly.entity_id
_entity_poly.type
_entity_poly.pdbx_seq_one_letter_code
_entity_poly.pdbx_strand_id
1 'polypeptide(L)'
;MDRRAWLIGSGLCVLGRAAFGAPSAQSLAMMAREGGVLLIRHTSTEPGVGDPPGFTLGQCSSQRNLSEAGRAEAIGIGAWFSQHGLQPRAVLSSQWCRCQDTARLAFGRYEDWPALNSTFSTQDQQAPQLQMLRRRLRQLPSGALEVWVTHQVIMTGLTGAYPAMGEGFLVDAGGTLRARGLMRSGS
;
A
#
# COMPACT_ATOMS: atom_id res chain seq x y z
N MET A 1 -31.88 57.03 41.01
CA MET A 1 -32.42 55.74 40.61
C MET A 1 -31.58 55.28 39.41
N ASP A 2 -30.44 54.65 39.70
CA ASP A 2 -29.46 54.22 38.68
C ASP A 2 -29.71 52.79 38.24
N ARG A 3 -29.97 52.58 36.95
CA ARG A 3 -30.08 51.25 36.32
C ARG A 3 -28.76 50.95 35.61
N ARG A 4 -27.89 50.15 36.26
CA ARG A 4 -26.69 49.59 35.65
C ARG A 4 -27.09 48.40 34.81
N ALA A 5 -26.92 48.48 33.47
CA ALA A 5 -27.07 47.39 32.54
C ALA A 5 -25.75 46.60 32.49
N TRP A 6 -25.81 45.29 32.77
CA TRP A 6 -24.71 44.35 32.59
C TRP A 6 -24.79 43.77 31.16
N LEU A 7 -23.77 44.09 30.37
CA LEU A 7 -23.56 43.45 29.07
C LEU A 7 -22.78 42.16 29.29
N ILE A 8 -23.44 41.03 29.12
CA ILE A 8 -22.80 39.70 29.12
C ILE A 8 -22.30 39.44 27.68
N GLY A 9 -20.99 39.56 27.51
CA GLY A 9 -20.31 39.21 26.25
C GLY A 9 -20.20 37.71 26.13
N SER A 10 -21.00 37.10 25.25
CA SER A 10 -20.86 35.68 24.87
C SER A 10 -19.70 35.54 23.91
N GLY A 11 -18.56 35.09 24.41
CA GLY A 11 -17.40 34.68 23.57
C GLY A 11 -17.69 33.36 22.86
N LEU A 12 -17.86 33.41 21.54
CA LEU A 12 -18.00 32.25 20.70
C LEU A 12 -16.60 31.62 20.48
N CYS A 13 -16.24 30.57 21.24
CA CYS A 13 -15.06 29.78 20.97
C CYS A 13 -15.30 28.94 19.70
N VAL A 14 -14.80 29.39 18.55
CA VAL A 14 -14.73 28.60 17.33
C VAL A 14 -13.60 27.58 17.50
N LEU A 15 -13.97 26.35 17.90
CA LEU A 15 -13.07 25.22 17.84
C LEU A 15 -12.79 24.89 16.38
N GLY A 16 -11.68 25.38 15.86
CA GLY A 16 -11.18 25.01 14.54
C GLY A 16 -10.92 23.50 14.50
N ARG A 17 -11.79 22.74 13.82
CA ARG A 17 -11.49 21.37 13.44
C ARG A 17 -10.31 21.41 12.49
N ALA A 18 -9.13 20.96 12.95
CA ALA A 18 -8.03 20.64 12.06
C ALA A 18 -8.53 19.59 11.06
N ALA A 19 -8.74 19.99 9.81
CA ALA A 19 -8.97 19.07 8.72
C ALA A 19 -7.67 18.29 8.53
N PHE A 20 -7.60 17.06 9.01
CA PHE A 20 -6.57 16.13 8.59
C PHE A 20 -6.77 15.91 7.10
N GLY A 21 -5.99 16.62 6.28
CA GLY A 21 -5.97 16.44 4.84
C GLY A 21 -5.70 14.97 4.52
N ALA A 22 -6.35 14.43 3.48
CA ALA A 22 -6.06 13.10 2.99
C ALA A 22 -4.55 12.96 2.75
N PRO A 23 -3.91 11.86 3.19
CA PRO A 23 -2.47 11.67 3.01
C PRO A 23 -2.13 11.76 1.52
N SER A 24 -1.27 12.73 1.16
CA SER A 24 -0.81 12.97 -0.21
C SER A 24 0.33 12.02 -0.56
N ALA A 25 0.61 11.83 -1.86
CA ALA A 25 1.78 11.06 -2.33
C ALA A 25 3.10 11.64 -1.76
N GLN A 26 3.16 12.95 -1.51
CA GLN A 26 4.32 13.61 -0.87
C GLN A 26 4.47 13.20 0.59
N SER A 27 3.38 13.07 1.36
CA SER A 27 3.45 12.58 2.74
C SER A 27 3.89 11.11 2.80
N LEU A 28 3.47 10.30 1.83
CA LEU A 28 3.91 8.92 1.69
C LEU A 28 5.43 8.83 1.45
N ALA A 29 5.97 9.66 0.55
CA ALA A 29 7.40 9.70 0.26
C ALA A 29 8.24 10.14 1.46
N MET A 30 7.80 11.18 2.18
CA MET A 30 8.51 11.65 3.38
C MET A 30 8.57 10.57 4.46
N MET A 31 7.46 9.91 4.74
CA MET A 31 7.40 8.87 5.76
C MET A 31 8.15 7.60 5.33
N ALA A 32 8.17 7.26 4.03
CA ALA A 32 8.93 6.13 3.52
C ALA A 32 10.45 6.30 3.67
N ARG A 33 10.97 7.53 3.74
CA ARG A 33 12.39 7.80 4.06
C ARG A 33 12.76 7.45 5.50
N GLU A 34 11.78 7.45 6.40
CA GLU A 34 11.98 7.03 7.80
C GLU A 34 12.06 5.50 7.93
N GLY A 35 11.74 4.78 6.87
CA GLY A 35 11.69 3.32 6.84
C GLY A 35 10.30 2.75 7.05
N GLY A 36 10.20 1.43 7.00
CA GLY A 36 8.97 0.67 7.09
C GLY A 36 8.79 -0.29 5.93
N VAL A 37 7.61 -0.83 5.77
CA VAL A 37 7.23 -1.63 4.61
C VAL A 37 6.18 -0.91 3.80
N LEU A 38 6.47 -0.68 2.53
CA LEU A 38 5.51 -0.19 1.57
C LEU A 38 4.84 -1.38 0.87
N LEU A 39 3.64 -1.72 1.35
CA LEU A 39 2.77 -2.68 0.68
C LEU A 39 2.20 -2.04 -0.58
N ILE A 40 2.30 -2.70 -1.72
CA ILE A 40 1.72 -2.23 -2.98
C ILE A 40 0.73 -3.28 -3.47
N ARG A 41 -0.54 -2.91 -3.64
CA ARG A 41 -1.44 -3.75 -4.40
C ARG A 41 -0.99 -3.75 -5.86
N HIS A 42 -0.94 -4.94 -6.49
CA HIS A 42 -0.66 -5.02 -7.92
C HIS A 42 -1.46 -3.95 -8.69
N THR A 43 -0.90 -3.45 -9.77
CA THR A 43 -1.52 -2.45 -10.63
C THR A 43 -2.72 -2.99 -11.41
N SER A 44 -3.36 -2.15 -12.21
CA SER A 44 -4.59 -2.46 -12.93
C SER A 44 -4.45 -3.72 -13.80
N THR A 45 -5.48 -4.57 -13.75
CA THR A 45 -5.52 -5.84 -14.48
C THR A 45 -6.56 -5.79 -15.59
N GLU A 46 -6.52 -6.77 -16.49
CA GLU A 46 -7.63 -7.02 -17.41
C GLU A 46 -8.95 -7.11 -16.62
N PRO A 47 -10.10 -6.75 -17.24
CA PRO A 47 -11.40 -6.80 -16.59
C PRO A 47 -11.71 -8.18 -16.02
N GLY A 48 -12.42 -8.20 -14.89
CA GLY A 48 -12.85 -9.45 -14.23
C GLY A 48 -12.60 -9.46 -12.74
N VAL A 49 -13.10 -10.49 -12.07
CA VAL A 49 -12.94 -10.76 -10.64
C VAL A 49 -12.25 -12.12 -10.46
N GLY A 50 -11.16 -12.14 -9.69
CA GLY A 50 -10.37 -13.36 -9.47
C GLY A 50 -9.56 -13.77 -10.70
N ASP A 51 -9.04 -14.97 -10.66
CA ASP A 51 -8.37 -15.64 -11.78
C ASP A 51 -9.35 -16.59 -12.48
N PRO A 52 -9.14 -16.94 -13.76
CA PRO A 52 -9.96 -17.94 -14.45
C PRO A 52 -10.00 -19.27 -13.70
N PRO A 53 -11.08 -20.05 -13.79
CA PRO A 53 -11.12 -21.39 -13.23
C PRO A 53 -9.96 -22.26 -13.76
N GLY A 54 -9.30 -22.99 -12.87
CA GLY A 54 -8.19 -23.86 -13.23
C GLY A 54 -6.85 -23.15 -13.49
N PHE A 55 -6.72 -21.86 -13.10
CA PHE A 55 -5.43 -21.18 -13.18
C PHE A 55 -4.34 -21.92 -12.39
N THR A 56 -3.10 -21.78 -12.86
CA THR A 56 -1.92 -22.40 -12.25
C THR A 56 -0.90 -21.32 -11.92
N LEU A 57 -0.36 -21.33 -10.68
CA LEU A 57 0.79 -20.49 -10.32
C LEU A 57 1.99 -20.82 -11.22
N GLY A 58 2.72 -19.80 -11.66
CA GLY A 58 3.85 -19.94 -12.57
C GLY A 58 3.46 -20.03 -14.05
N GLN A 59 2.18 -20.19 -14.38
CA GLN A 59 1.68 -20.18 -15.76
C GLN A 59 0.85 -18.92 -16.01
N CYS A 60 1.52 -17.82 -16.41
CA CYS A 60 0.88 -16.52 -16.54
C CYS A 60 -0.28 -16.49 -17.55
N SER A 61 -0.23 -17.31 -18.62
CA SER A 61 -1.31 -17.43 -19.61
C SER A 61 -2.64 -17.93 -19.01
N SER A 62 -2.60 -18.58 -17.85
CA SER A 62 -3.80 -19.07 -17.15
C SER A 62 -4.33 -18.08 -16.10
N GLN A 63 -3.63 -16.96 -15.86
CA GLN A 63 -3.96 -16.01 -14.81
C GLN A 63 -4.56 -14.73 -15.38
N ARG A 64 -5.27 -13.97 -14.54
CA ARG A 64 -5.66 -12.60 -14.85
C ARG A 64 -4.45 -11.67 -14.67
N ASN A 65 -3.92 -11.18 -15.77
CA ASN A 65 -2.69 -10.41 -15.83
C ASN A 65 -2.94 -8.90 -15.81
N LEU A 66 -1.85 -8.12 -15.76
CA LEU A 66 -1.93 -6.66 -15.89
C LEU A 66 -2.47 -6.27 -17.26
N SER A 67 -3.35 -5.27 -17.27
CA SER A 67 -3.72 -4.56 -18.49
C SER A 67 -2.56 -3.70 -18.99
N GLU A 68 -2.67 -3.15 -20.18
CA GLU A 68 -1.71 -2.17 -20.70
C GLU A 68 -1.60 -0.95 -19.76
N ALA A 69 -2.73 -0.42 -19.30
CA ALA A 69 -2.76 0.64 -18.31
C ALA A 69 -2.03 0.25 -17.02
N GLY A 70 -2.24 -0.98 -16.53
CA GLY A 70 -1.55 -1.47 -15.34
C GLY A 70 -0.03 -1.57 -15.50
N ARG A 71 0.46 -1.93 -16.69
CA ARG A 71 1.89 -1.93 -16.98
C ARG A 71 2.46 -0.51 -16.93
N ALA A 72 1.76 0.46 -17.52
CA ALA A 72 2.14 1.87 -17.46
C ALA A 72 2.11 2.42 -16.02
N GLU A 73 1.10 2.05 -15.21
CA GLU A 73 1.03 2.38 -13.79
C GLU A 73 2.24 1.83 -13.01
N ALA A 74 2.65 0.58 -13.27
CA ALA A 74 3.80 -0.02 -12.62
C ALA A 74 5.11 0.72 -12.95
N ILE A 75 5.32 1.09 -14.20
CA ILE A 75 6.46 1.94 -14.63
C ILE A 75 6.40 3.29 -13.90
N GLY A 76 5.22 3.90 -13.81
CA GLY A 76 4.99 5.15 -13.07
C GLY A 76 5.34 5.07 -11.59
N ILE A 77 5.08 3.93 -10.93
CA ILE A 77 5.51 3.67 -9.55
C ILE A 77 7.04 3.71 -9.45
N GLY A 78 7.76 3.05 -10.36
CA GLY A 78 9.22 3.09 -10.39
C GLY A 78 9.78 4.50 -10.59
N ALA A 79 9.18 5.28 -11.49
CA ALA A 79 9.54 6.68 -11.70
C ALA A 79 9.31 7.52 -10.43
N TRP A 80 8.19 7.31 -9.73
CA TRP A 80 7.91 7.99 -8.46
C TRP A 80 8.97 7.67 -7.39
N PHE A 81 9.39 6.40 -7.23
CA PHE A 81 10.49 6.04 -6.32
C PHE A 81 11.80 6.76 -6.66
N SER A 82 12.14 6.81 -7.94
CA SER A 82 13.34 7.49 -8.44
C SER A 82 13.29 9.00 -8.17
N GLN A 83 12.17 9.67 -8.45
CA GLN A 83 11.95 11.10 -8.20
C GLN A 83 12.09 11.47 -6.72
N HIS A 84 11.70 10.57 -5.80
CA HIS A 84 11.78 10.79 -4.38
C HIS A 84 13.08 10.25 -3.74
N GLY A 85 14.00 9.70 -4.54
CA GLY A 85 15.27 9.14 -4.05
C GLY A 85 15.07 7.95 -3.10
N LEU A 86 13.97 7.20 -3.24
CA LEU A 86 13.66 6.05 -2.40
C LEU A 86 14.32 4.79 -2.98
N GLN A 87 15.11 4.10 -2.16
CA GLN A 87 15.77 2.86 -2.54
C GLN A 87 15.41 1.75 -1.55
N PRO A 88 14.45 0.87 -1.89
CA PRO A 88 14.11 -0.24 -1.02
C PRO A 88 15.27 -1.25 -0.96
N ARG A 89 15.60 -1.71 0.25
CA ARG A 89 16.62 -2.75 0.46
C ARG A 89 16.21 -4.09 -0.14
N ALA A 90 14.91 -4.38 -0.14
CA ALA A 90 14.32 -5.58 -0.72
C ALA A 90 13.00 -5.24 -1.40
N VAL A 91 12.71 -5.94 -2.49
CA VAL A 91 11.42 -5.96 -3.16
C VAL A 91 10.93 -7.39 -3.15
N LEU A 92 9.86 -7.66 -2.43
CA LEU A 92 9.25 -8.98 -2.32
C LEU A 92 7.92 -8.98 -3.08
N SER A 93 7.61 -10.08 -3.72
CA SER A 93 6.38 -10.21 -4.52
C SER A 93 5.63 -11.49 -4.18
N SER A 94 4.31 -11.39 -4.25
CA SER A 94 3.47 -12.57 -4.45
C SER A 94 3.86 -13.28 -5.74
N GLN A 95 3.70 -14.60 -5.77
CA GLN A 95 4.00 -15.47 -6.93
C GLN A 95 2.97 -15.35 -8.07
N TRP A 96 1.94 -14.52 -7.93
CA TRP A 96 1.02 -14.20 -9.02
C TRP A 96 1.67 -13.30 -10.05
N CYS A 97 1.51 -13.64 -11.33
CA CYS A 97 2.18 -12.91 -12.43
C CYS A 97 1.89 -11.41 -12.43
N ARG A 98 0.67 -10.98 -12.08
CA ARG A 98 0.34 -9.55 -11.95
C ARG A 98 1.14 -8.82 -10.86
N CYS A 99 1.51 -9.52 -9.77
CA CYS A 99 2.36 -8.94 -8.72
C CYS A 99 3.83 -8.93 -9.16
N GLN A 100 4.30 -10.03 -9.73
CA GLN A 100 5.66 -10.14 -10.28
C GLN A 100 5.90 -9.11 -11.38
N ASP A 101 4.95 -8.93 -12.31
CA ASP A 101 5.02 -7.92 -13.36
C ASP A 101 5.02 -6.50 -12.80
N THR A 102 4.16 -6.22 -11.78
CA THR A 102 4.18 -4.92 -11.09
C THR A 102 5.56 -4.66 -10.48
N ALA A 103 6.12 -5.62 -9.75
CA ALA A 103 7.43 -5.49 -9.11
C ALA A 103 8.56 -5.35 -10.14
N ARG A 104 8.55 -6.16 -11.19
CA ARG A 104 9.57 -6.14 -12.23
C ARG A 104 9.57 -4.84 -13.03
N LEU A 105 8.40 -4.33 -13.41
CA LEU A 105 8.27 -3.09 -14.17
C LEU A 105 8.62 -1.85 -13.33
N ALA A 106 8.29 -1.86 -12.03
CA ALA A 106 8.59 -0.75 -11.14
C ALA A 106 10.05 -0.73 -10.66
N PHE A 107 10.63 -1.89 -10.36
CA PHE A 107 11.92 -1.96 -9.64
C PHE A 107 13.01 -2.73 -10.40
N GLY A 108 12.71 -3.38 -11.52
CA GLY A 108 13.64 -4.22 -12.29
C GLY A 108 14.05 -5.53 -11.57
N ARG A 109 13.66 -5.70 -10.32
CA ARG A 109 14.02 -6.86 -9.47
C ARG A 109 12.93 -7.18 -8.46
N TYR A 110 12.84 -8.42 -8.05
CA TYR A 110 12.03 -8.87 -6.91
C TYR A 110 12.48 -10.27 -6.47
N GLU A 111 12.01 -10.68 -5.30
CA GLU A 111 12.09 -12.03 -4.79
C GLU A 111 10.66 -12.53 -4.52
N ASP A 112 10.35 -13.76 -4.93
CA ASP A 112 9.08 -14.39 -4.64
C ASP A 112 8.97 -14.71 -3.15
N TRP A 113 7.84 -14.32 -2.56
CA TRP A 113 7.54 -14.67 -1.18
C TRP A 113 6.09 -15.15 -1.03
N PRO A 114 5.87 -16.48 -0.83
CA PRO A 114 4.53 -17.07 -0.77
C PRO A 114 3.60 -16.44 0.27
N ALA A 115 4.14 -15.86 1.35
CA ALA A 115 3.34 -15.16 2.34
C ALA A 115 2.58 -13.94 1.80
N LEU A 116 2.95 -13.42 0.63
CA LEU A 116 2.27 -12.33 -0.07
C LEU A 116 1.18 -12.83 -1.05
N ASN A 117 1.01 -14.14 -1.20
CA ASN A 117 0.06 -14.74 -2.12
C ASN A 117 -1.40 -14.41 -1.74
N SER A 118 -2.28 -14.33 -2.76
CA SER A 118 -3.69 -14.08 -2.54
C SER A 118 -4.35 -15.22 -1.77
N THR A 119 -5.12 -14.89 -0.76
CA THR A 119 -5.98 -15.83 -0.02
C THR A 119 -7.46 -15.69 -0.40
N PHE A 120 -7.74 -15.07 -1.54
CA PHE A 120 -9.12 -14.84 -1.99
C PHE A 120 -9.93 -16.14 -2.10
N SER A 121 -9.31 -17.22 -2.56
CA SER A 121 -9.91 -18.55 -2.68
C SER A 121 -9.51 -19.53 -1.57
N THR A 122 -8.65 -19.13 -0.63
CA THR A 122 -8.08 -19.96 0.44
C THR A 122 -8.05 -19.17 1.76
N GLN A 123 -9.23 -18.78 2.23
CA GLN A 123 -9.36 -17.88 3.40
C GLN A 123 -8.80 -18.49 4.69
N ASP A 124 -8.80 -19.82 4.81
CA ASP A 124 -8.19 -20.58 5.91
C ASP A 124 -6.67 -20.35 6.03
N GLN A 125 -6.00 -20.02 4.94
CA GLN A 125 -4.56 -19.74 4.92
C GLN A 125 -4.21 -18.29 5.27
N GLN A 126 -5.18 -17.38 5.35
CA GLN A 126 -4.91 -15.97 5.58
C GLN A 126 -4.26 -15.71 6.96
N ALA A 127 -4.76 -16.31 8.02
CA ALA A 127 -4.24 -16.08 9.36
C ALA A 127 -2.75 -16.46 9.51
N PRO A 128 -2.29 -17.67 9.11
CA PRO A 128 -0.87 -18.02 9.14
C PRO A 128 -0.01 -17.11 8.24
N GLN A 129 -0.49 -16.73 7.05
CA GLN A 129 0.24 -15.79 6.19
C GLN A 129 0.42 -14.43 6.89
N LEU A 130 -0.64 -13.85 7.45
CA LEU A 130 -0.55 -12.58 8.18
C LEU A 130 0.40 -12.65 9.37
N GLN A 131 0.50 -13.80 10.06
CA GLN A 131 1.49 -14.01 11.12
C GLN A 131 2.92 -13.94 10.60
N MET A 132 3.20 -14.55 9.43
CA MET A 132 4.53 -14.47 8.79
C MET A 132 4.87 -13.02 8.41
N LEU A 133 3.92 -12.27 7.84
CA LEU A 133 4.11 -10.85 7.51
C LEU A 133 4.42 -10.03 8.76
N ARG A 134 3.62 -10.17 9.83
CA ARG A 134 3.84 -9.47 11.10
C ARG A 134 5.17 -9.83 11.75
N ARG A 135 5.63 -11.09 11.62
CA ARG A 135 6.95 -11.49 12.11
C ARG A 135 8.06 -10.74 11.36
N ARG A 136 8.01 -10.68 10.02
CA ARG A 136 9.00 -9.96 9.23
C ARG A 136 8.99 -8.46 9.50
N LEU A 137 7.81 -7.85 9.66
CA LEU A 137 7.69 -6.44 10.05
C LEU A 137 8.49 -6.14 11.32
N ARG A 138 8.35 -6.97 12.37
CA ARG A 138 9.08 -6.78 13.63
C ARG A 138 10.59 -6.99 13.53
N GLN A 139 11.04 -7.67 12.48
CA GLN A 139 12.47 -7.93 12.21
C GLN A 139 13.11 -6.90 11.29
N LEU A 140 12.32 -5.94 10.78
CA LEU A 140 12.83 -4.91 9.90
C LEU A 140 13.81 -4.00 10.68
N PRO A 141 15.05 -3.81 10.18
CA PRO A 141 15.98 -2.88 10.81
C PRO A 141 15.43 -1.45 10.80
N SER A 142 15.73 -0.69 11.85
CA SER A 142 15.33 0.72 11.94
C SER A 142 15.82 1.51 10.72
N GLY A 143 14.97 2.34 10.14
CA GLY A 143 15.28 3.13 8.95
C GLY A 143 15.31 2.35 7.63
N ALA A 144 15.15 1.03 7.67
CA ALA A 144 15.11 0.24 6.44
C ALA A 144 13.74 0.33 5.77
N LEU A 145 13.73 0.48 4.44
CA LEU A 145 12.53 0.42 3.60
C LEU A 145 12.52 -0.90 2.83
N GLU A 146 11.42 -1.64 2.93
CA GLU A 146 11.11 -2.76 2.03
C GLU A 146 9.85 -2.47 1.22
N VAL A 147 9.74 -3.06 0.04
CA VAL A 147 8.53 -3.05 -0.79
C VAL A 147 7.99 -4.47 -0.88
N TRP A 148 6.69 -4.61 -0.62
CA TRP A 148 5.97 -5.88 -0.73
C TRP A 148 4.80 -5.75 -1.71
N VAL A 149 4.91 -6.36 -2.90
CA VAL A 149 3.86 -6.33 -3.91
C VAL A 149 2.92 -7.50 -3.70
N THR A 150 1.65 -7.20 -3.48
CA THR A 150 0.67 -8.19 -3.02
C THR A 150 -0.75 -7.88 -3.51
N HIS A 151 -1.75 -8.42 -2.84
CA HIS A 151 -3.17 -8.38 -3.19
C HIS A 151 -3.99 -7.61 -2.14
N GLN A 152 -5.16 -7.14 -2.56
CA GLN A 152 -6.09 -6.42 -1.69
C GLN A 152 -6.39 -7.20 -0.40
N VAL A 153 -6.66 -8.51 -0.49
CA VAL A 153 -7.05 -9.33 0.69
C VAL A 153 -5.96 -9.38 1.75
N ILE A 154 -4.69 -9.40 1.36
CA ILE A 154 -3.54 -9.40 2.27
C ILE A 154 -3.36 -8.03 2.91
N MET A 155 -3.43 -6.95 2.12
CA MET A 155 -3.30 -5.59 2.65
C MET A 155 -4.44 -5.27 3.62
N THR A 156 -5.68 -5.61 3.27
CA THR A 156 -6.84 -5.43 4.15
C THR A 156 -6.74 -6.29 5.41
N GLY A 157 -6.31 -7.54 5.31
CA GLY A 157 -6.12 -8.41 6.47
C GLY A 157 -5.04 -7.91 7.44
N LEU A 158 -4.01 -7.25 6.91
CA LEU A 158 -2.93 -6.70 7.74
C LEU A 158 -3.29 -5.36 8.39
N THR A 159 -3.99 -4.47 7.66
CA THR A 159 -4.19 -3.06 8.04
C THR A 159 -5.63 -2.68 8.35
N GLY A 160 -6.61 -3.50 7.99
CA GLY A 160 -8.03 -3.18 8.05
C GLY A 160 -8.53 -2.23 6.95
N ALA A 161 -7.65 -1.68 6.12
CA ALA A 161 -7.98 -0.72 5.07
C ALA A 161 -8.04 -1.36 3.68
N TYR A 162 -8.87 -0.80 2.79
CA TYR A 162 -9.02 -1.27 1.40
C TYR A 162 -8.13 -0.44 0.46
N PRO A 163 -7.15 -1.06 -0.25
CA PRO A 163 -6.34 -0.38 -1.25
C PRO A 163 -7.02 -0.37 -2.63
N ALA A 164 -6.85 0.71 -3.39
CA ALA A 164 -7.04 0.70 -4.84
C ALA A 164 -5.92 -0.09 -5.54
N MET A 165 -6.09 -0.46 -6.81
CA MET A 165 -5.00 -1.04 -7.61
C MET A 165 -3.87 -0.02 -7.75
N GLY A 166 -2.62 -0.45 -7.63
CA GLY A 166 -1.45 0.41 -7.65
C GLY A 166 -1.25 1.30 -6.42
N GLU A 167 -2.17 1.24 -5.44
CA GLU A 167 -2.03 2.02 -4.20
C GLU A 167 -1.00 1.39 -3.25
N GLY A 168 -0.19 2.26 -2.65
CA GLY A 168 0.79 1.92 -1.63
C GLY A 168 0.29 2.23 -0.22
N PHE A 169 0.54 1.31 0.72
CA PHE A 169 0.30 1.45 2.15
C PHE A 169 1.61 1.32 2.90
N LEU A 170 2.09 2.39 3.50
CA LEU A 170 3.27 2.34 4.37
C LEU A 170 2.84 1.88 5.76
N VAL A 171 3.42 0.77 6.21
CA VAL A 171 3.21 0.23 7.55
C VAL A 171 4.50 0.23 8.36
N ASP A 172 4.38 0.45 9.65
CA ASP A 172 5.50 0.36 10.61
C ASP A 172 5.74 -1.09 11.05
N ALA A 173 6.75 -1.29 11.91
CA ALA A 173 7.11 -2.59 12.48
C ALA A 173 5.97 -3.26 13.29
N GLY A 174 5.00 -2.50 13.77
CA GLY A 174 3.80 -2.98 14.44
C GLY A 174 2.70 -3.41 13.48
N GLY A 175 2.83 -3.08 12.18
CA GLY A 175 1.79 -3.29 11.17
C GLY A 175 0.73 -2.19 11.13
N THR A 176 1.00 -1.05 11.79
CA THR A 176 0.11 0.12 11.76
C THR A 176 0.25 0.87 10.45
N LEU A 177 -0.87 1.16 9.80
CA LEU A 177 -0.91 1.98 8.59
C LEU A 177 -0.52 3.43 8.93
N ARG A 178 0.61 3.90 8.42
CA ARG A 178 1.18 5.24 8.67
C ARG A 178 0.80 6.24 7.57
N ALA A 179 0.83 5.78 6.32
CA ALA A 179 0.47 6.59 5.16
C ALA A 179 -0.04 5.70 4.03
N ARG A 180 -0.80 6.30 3.11
CA ARG A 180 -1.27 5.63 1.90
C ARG A 180 -1.35 6.60 0.74
N GLY A 181 -1.26 6.10 -0.48
CA GLY A 181 -1.44 6.95 -1.67
C GLY A 181 -1.15 6.21 -2.97
N LEU A 182 -1.57 6.82 -4.08
CA LEU A 182 -1.20 6.42 -5.43
C LEU A 182 0.15 7.06 -5.76
N MET A 183 1.10 6.23 -6.20
CA MET A 183 2.44 6.66 -6.59
C MET A 183 2.46 6.94 -8.09
N ARG A 184 2.29 8.22 -8.44
CA ARG A 184 2.29 8.68 -9.83
C ARG A 184 3.44 9.66 -10.06
N SER A 185 4.14 9.56 -11.20
CA SER A 185 5.12 10.55 -11.59
C SER A 185 4.41 11.91 -11.79
N GLY A 186 4.91 12.96 -11.14
CA GLY A 186 4.38 14.32 -11.26
C GLY A 186 3.28 14.70 -10.29
N SER A 187 3.06 13.93 -9.21
CA SER A 187 2.16 14.26 -8.09
C SER A 187 2.94 14.67 -6.84
#